data_f8bb34705592a3d97a01e7592673b147
#
_entry.id   f8bb34705592a3d97a01e7592673b147
#
_cell.length_a   1.000
_cell.length_b   1.000
_cell.length_c   1.000
_cell.angle_alpha   90.00
_cell.angle_beta   90.00
_cell.angle_gamma   90.00
#
_symmetry.space_group_name_H-M   'P 1'
#
loop_
_entity.id
_entity.type
_entity.pdbx_description
1 polymer ?
#
loop_
_entity_poly.entity_id
_entity_poly.type
_entity_poly.pdbx_seq_one_letter_code
_entity_poly.pdbx_strand_id
1 'polypeptide(L)'
;AMREEPEEFPCVFSEDPPYEVQKTPWLLPEELDVLRAAEDALERCYNSGRFLETAAYAMAAAGLSPFVFYCRLGAAGARHGTANIPLDDYTAFLYNWCAALPGIDKACLRDAMVRDRLATNSTGRLPQCLHVTDALLGRAVKRLAQNPATAPLPGVRRGVALLYGTRQVVFVDYTQKNPVTG
;
A
#
# COMPACT_ATOMS: atom_id res chain seq x y z
N ALA A 1 0.22 -6.88 36.99
CA ALA A 1 -0.15 -6.38 35.65
C ALA A 1 -1.49 -6.99 35.22
N MET A 2 -2.14 -6.49 34.16
CA MET A 2 -3.51 -6.87 33.73
C MET A 2 -3.81 -8.38 33.75
N ARG A 3 -2.81 -9.23 33.48
CA ARG A 3 -2.96 -10.69 33.51
C ARG A 3 -3.06 -11.29 34.94
N GLU A 4 -2.56 -10.57 35.92
CA GLU A 4 -2.50 -11.02 37.32
C GLU A 4 -3.70 -10.50 38.14
N GLU A 5 -4.52 -9.64 37.55
CA GLU A 5 -5.67 -8.99 38.14
C GLU A 5 -6.95 -9.27 37.30
N PRO A 6 -7.38 -10.55 37.20
CA PRO A 6 -8.47 -10.96 36.32
C PRO A 6 -9.85 -10.42 36.75
N GLU A 7 -10.01 -10.00 38.01
CA GLU A 7 -11.23 -9.38 38.46
C GLU A 7 -11.39 -7.95 37.94
N GLU A 8 -10.27 -7.23 37.82
CA GLU A 8 -10.23 -5.86 37.26
C GLU A 8 -10.12 -5.87 35.73
N PHE A 9 -9.37 -6.83 35.18
CA PHE A 9 -9.15 -6.98 33.73
C PHE A 9 -9.59 -8.37 33.28
N PRO A 10 -10.89 -8.63 33.08
CA PRO A 10 -11.43 -9.95 32.75
C PRO A 10 -11.17 -10.34 31.28
N CYS A 11 -9.90 -10.30 30.87
CA CYS A 11 -9.42 -10.68 29.55
C CYS A 11 -8.71 -12.04 29.62
N VAL A 12 -8.88 -12.83 28.57
CA VAL A 12 -8.13 -14.08 28.37
C VAL A 12 -6.97 -13.79 27.43
N PHE A 13 -5.77 -14.16 27.84
CA PHE A 13 -4.55 -13.99 27.07
C PHE A 13 -4.00 -15.36 26.63
N SER A 14 -3.19 -15.37 25.54
CA SER A 14 -2.43 -16.55 25.17
C SER A 14 -1.45 -16.96 26.28
N GLU A 15 -1.14 -18.24 26.39
CA GLU A 15 -0.18 -18.75 27.36
C GLU A 15 1.25 -18.35 27.02
N ASP A 16 1.57 -18.30 25.71
CA ASP A 16 2.88 -17.98 25.17
C ASP A 16 3.01 -16.52 24.72
N PRO A 17 4.24 -15.94 24.77
CA PRO A 17 4.52 -14.64 24.16
C PRO A 17 4.11 -14.61 22.68
N PRO A 18 3.59 -13.49 22.18
CA PRO A 18 3.51 -12.15 22.81
C PRO A 18 2.32 -11.91 23.74
N TYR A 19 1.68 -12.94 24.29
CA TYR A 19 0.57 -12.85 25.23
C TYR A 19 -0.65 -12.07 24.66
N GLU A 20 -1.03 -12.40 23.45
CA GLU A 20 -2.14 -11.76 22.79
C GLU A 20 -3.47 -11.98 23.51
N VAL A 21 -4.33 -10.96 23.47
CA VAL A 21 -5.70 -11.06 23.99
C VAL A 21 -6.51 -11.98 23.09
N GLN A 22 -7.04 -13.06 23.65
CA GLN A 22 -7.86 -14.04 22.92
C GLN A 22 -9.36 -13.80 23.12
N LYS A 23 -9.75 -13.18 24.23
CA LYS A 23 -11.14 -12.87 24.56
C LYS A 23 -11.22 -11.71 25.53
N THR A 24 -12.22 -10.87 25.35
CA THR A 24 -12.61 -9.83 26.33
C THR A 24 -14.09 -9.96 26.67
N PRO A 25 -14.58 -9.30 27.71
CA PRO A 25 -16.01 -9.24 28.01
C PRO A 25 -16.82 -8.46 26.96
N TRP A 26 -16.14 -7.64 26.15
CA TRP A 26 -16.78 -6.68 25.23
C TRP A 26 -16.62 -7.07 23.75
N LEU A 27 -15.67 -7.93 23.42
CA LEU A 27 -15.37 -8.35 22.05
C LEU A 27 -15.34 -9.88 21.97
N LEU A 28 -16.03 -10.40 20.98
CA LEU A 28 -15.98 -11.82 20.64
C LEU A 28 -14.64 -12.17 19.99
N PRO A 29 -14.18 -13.43 20.04
CA PRO A 29 -12.96 -13.88 19.36
C PRO A 29 -12.93 -13.52 17.88
N GLU A 30 -14.07 -13.67 17.18
CA GLU A 30 -14.21 -13.36 15.76
C GLU A 30 -14.05 -11.87 15.46
N GLU A 31 -14.46 -10.99 16.39
CA GLU A 31 -14.26 -9.54 16.27
C GLU A 31 -12.80 -9.16 16.50
N LEU A 32 -12.11 -9.85 17.41
CA LEU A 32 -10.66 -9.71 17.60
C LEU A 32 -9.88 -10.14 16.35
N ASP A 33 -10.31 -11.22 15.69
CA ASP A 33 -9.68 -11.66 14.43
C ASP A 33 -9.86 -10.65 13.30
N VAL A 34 -11.03 -10.00 13.22
CA VAL A 34 -11.26 -8.88 12.29
C VAL A 34 -10.33 -7.71 12.58
N LEU A 35 -10.14 -7.37 13.85
CA LEU A 35 -9.25 -6.27 14.26
C LEU A 35 -7.78 -6.59 13.95
N ARG A 36 -7.31 -7.83 14.21
CA ARG A 36 -5.96 -8.26 13.85
C ARG A 36 -5.72 -8.22 12.34
N ALA A 37 -6.68 -8.66 11.55
CA ALA A 37 -6.58 -8.58 10.10
C ALA A 37 -6.57 -7.12 9.60
N ALA A 38 -7.34 -6.23 10.24
CA ALA A 38 -7.34 -4.80 9.93
C ALA A 38 -6.01 -4.13 10.31
N GLU A 39 -5.42 -4.53 11.45
CA GLU A 39 -4.09 -4.07 11.89
C GLU A 39 -3.01 -4.48 10.89
N ASP A 40 -2.95 -5.75 10.45
CA ASP A 40 -1.99 -6.20 9.42
C ASP A 40 -2.13 -5.38 8.12
N ALA A 41 -3.35 -5.11 7.69
CA ALA A 41 -3.58 -4.29 6.50
C ALA A 41 -3.14 -2.83 6.72
N LEU A 42 -3.38 -2.26 7.89
CA LEU A 42 -2.94 -0.91 8.27
C LEU A 42 -1.41 -0.80 8.30
N GLU A 43 -0.73 -1.77 8.94
CA GLU A 43 0.72 -1.85 9.01
C GLU A 43 1.34 -1.90 7.61
N ARG A 44 0.81 -2.74 6.73
CA ARG A 44 1.33 -2.91 5.36
C ARG A 44 1.10 -1.70 4.48
N CYS A 45 -0.02 -0.99 4.64
CA CYS A 45 -0.38 0.12 3.77
C CYS A 45 0.06 1.47 4.33
N TYR A 46 -0.35 1.78 5.56
CA TYR A 46 -0.19 3.11 6.15
C TYR A 46 1.10 3.25 6.94
N ASN A 47 1.29 2.43 7.98
CA ASN A 47 2.45 2.56 8.88
C ASN A 47 3.78 2.28 8.17
N SER A 48 3.78 1.37 7.19
CA SER A 48 4.95 1.15 6.33
C SER A 48 5.26 2.34 5.40
N GLY A 49 4.35 3.29 5.23
CA GLY A 49 4.46 4.39 4.28
C GLY A 49 4.35 4.00 2.80
N ARG A 50 4.08 2.72 2.49
CA ARG A 50 4.24 2.19 1.12
C ARG A 50 3.05 2.43 0.20
N PHE A 51 1.84 2.70 0.74
CA PHE A 51 0.62 2.82 -0.04
C PHE A 51 -0.28 3.96 0.47
N LEU A 52 0.33 5.09 0.87
CA LEU A 52 -0.39 6.23 1.46
C LEU A 52 -1.35 6.88 0.47
N GLU A 53 -0.86 7.22 -0.73
CA GLU A 53 -1.69 7.84 -1.78
C GLU A 53 -2.73 6.85 -2.30
N THR A 54 -2.35 5.58 -2.43
CA THR A 54 -3.26 4.50 -2.86
C THR A 54 -4.42 4.34 -1.90
N ALA A 55 -4.14 4.23 -0.60
CA ALA A 55 -5.19 4.07 0.41
C ALA A 55 -6.08 5.30 0.51
N ALA A 56 -5.50 6.51 0.50
CA ALA A 56 -6.24 7.76 0.53
C ALA A 56 -7.18 7.88 -0.67
N TYR A 57 -6.68 7.63 -1.88
CA TYR A 57 -7.49 7.63 -3.09
C TYR A 57 -8.62 6.60 -3.03
N ALA A 58 -8.31 5.36 -2.68
CA ALA A 58 -9.29 4.28 -2.66
C ALA A 58 -10.42 4.53 -1.65
N MET A 59 -10.08 5.01 -0.44
CA MET A 59 -11.07 5.38 0.57
C MET A 59 -11.98 6.50 0.10
N ALA A 60 -11.40 7.57 -0.46
CA ALA A 60 -12.16 8.73 -0.95
C ALA A 60 -13.08 8.35 -2.11
N ALA A 61 -12.58 7.64 -3.12
CA ALA A 61 -13.34 7.24 -4.30
C ALA A 61 -14.46 6.26 -3.98
N ALA A 62 -14.23 5.31 -3.06
CA ALA A 62 -15.23 4.33 -2.65
C ALA A 62 -16.17 4.82 -1.53
N GLY A 63 -15.96 6.02 -0.97
CA GLY A 63 -16.74 6.57 0.13
C GLY A 63 -16.63 5.75 1.43
N LEU A 64 -15.46 5.15 1.67
CA LEU A 64 -15.22 4.31 2.84
C LEU A 64 -14.50 5.08 3.95
N SER A 65 -14.93 4.89 5.21
CA SER A 65 -14.13 5.33 6.35
C SER A 65 -12.84 4.48 6.46
N PRO A 66 -11.76 5.02 7.06
CA PRO A 66 -10.53 4.28 7.25
C PRO A 66 -10.75 2.93 7.95
N PHE A 67 -11.53 2.90 9.01
CA PHE A 67 -11.83 1.67 9.74
C PHE A 67 -12.47 0.61 8.84
N VAL A 68 -13.53 0.98 8.10
CA VAL A 68 -14.22 0.05 7.19
C VAL A 68 -13.30 -0.42 6.06
N PHE A 69 -12.47 0.48 5.54
CA PHE A 69 -11.50 0.15 4.48
C PHE A 69 -10.51 -0.92 4.97
N TYR A 70 -9.85 -0.70 6.11
CA TYR A 70 -8.85 -1.63 6.61
C TYR A 70 -9.44 -2.95 7.11
N CYS A 71 -10.64 -2.95 7.71
CA CYS A 71 -11.33 -4.20 8.05
C CYS A 71 -11.63 -5.03 6.80
N ARG A 72 -12.14 -4.41 5.72
CA ARG A 72 -12.44 -5.12 4.46
C ARG A 72 -11.17 -5.59 3.75
N LEU A 73 -10.13 -4.76 3.72
CA LEU A 73 -8.84 -5.11 3.12
C LEU A 73 -8.18 -6.26 3.88
N GLY A 74 -8.16 -6.19 5.22
CA GLY A 74 -7.60 -7.24 6.08
C GLY A 74 -8.33 -8.58 5.90
N ALA A 75 -9.66 -8.56 5.89
CA ALA A 75 -10.46 -9.76 5.63
C ALA A 75 -10.22 -10.33 4.22
N ALA A 76 -10.02 -9.48 3.21
CA ALA A 76 -9.65 -9.93 1.87
C ALA A 76 -8.24 -10.51 1.83
N GLY A 77 -7.29 -9.87 2.52
CA GLY A 77 -5.90 -10.32 2.64
C GLY A 77 -5.79 -11.68 3.33
N ALA A 78 -6.50 -11.87 4.42
CA ALA A 78 -6.54 -13.15 5.13
C ALA A 78 -7.05 -14.30 4.23
N ARG A 79 -8.11 -14.05 3.45
CA ARG A 79 -8.64 -15.04 2.48
C ARG A 79 -7.67 -15.31 1.32
N HIS A 80 -6.92 -14.30 0.90
CA HIS A 80 -5.95 -14.43 -0.20
C HIS A 80 -4.63 -15.05 0.27
N GLY A 81 -4.35 -15.06 1.56
CA GLY A 81 -3.08 -15.52 2.11
C GLY A 81 -1.96 -14.50 1.94
N THR A 82 -2.23 -13.23 2.22
CA THR A 82 -1.22 -12.15 2.03
C THR A 82 -0.12 -12.14 3.08
N ALA A 83 -0.22 -12.96 4.12
CA ALA A 83 0.88 -13.09 5.10
C ALA A 83 2.17 -13.55 4.39
N ASN A 84 3.26 -12.82 4.56
CA ASN A 84 4.59 -13.16 4.05
C ASN A 84 4.76 -13.22 2.52
N ILE A 85 3.84 -12.69 1.72
CA ILE A 85 4.04 -12.58 0.27
C ILE A 85 4.99 -11.43 -0.08
N PRO A 86 5.73 -11.53 -1.20
CA PRO A 86 6.58 -10.45 -1.71
C PRO A 86 5.80 -9.16 -1.92
N LEU A 87 6.49 -8.02 -1.77
CA LEU A 87 5.86 -6.70 -1.90
C LEU A 87 5.24 -6.48 -3.28
N ASP A 88 5.82 -7.01 -4.35
CA ASP A 88 5.26 -6.87 -5.70
C ASP A 88 3.96 -7.67 -5.86
N ASP A 89 3.86 -8.85 -5.24
CA ASP A 89 2.64 -9.66 -5.21
C ASP A 89 1.57 -8.99 -4.35
N TYR A 90 1.97 -8.43 -3.19
CA TYR A 90 1.05 -7.63 -2.38
C TYR A 90 0.54 -6.38 -3.13
N THR A 91 1.40 -5.73 -3.91
CA THR A 91 1.01 -4.60 -4.77
C THR A 91 -0.04 -5.03 -5.80
N ALA A 92 0.14 -6.20 -6.43
CA ALA A 92 -0.82 -6.73 -7.40
C ALA A 92 -2.16 -7.12 -6.73
N PHE A 93 -2.11 -7.75 -5.56
CA PHE A 93 -3.29 -8.04 -4.75
C PHE A 93 -4.06 -6.75 -4.42
N LEU A 94 -3.38 -5.75 -3.87
CA LEU A 94 -3.97 -4.47 -3.46
C LEU A 94 -4.59 -3.74 -4.66
N TYR A 95 -3.89 -3.70 -5.81
CA TYR A 95 -4.42 -3.13 -7.03
C TYR A 95 -5.73 -3.79 -7.45
N ASN A 96 -5.74 -5.12 -7.54
CA ASN A 96 -6.93 -5.87 -7.97
C ASN A 96 -8.10 -5.70 -7.01
N TRP A 97 -7.83 -5.72 -5.71
CA TRP A 97 -8.84 -5.52 -4.68
C TRP A 97 -9.44 -4.10 -4.72
N CYS A 98 -8.60 -3.06 -4.75
CA CYS A 98 -9.06 -1.67 -4.87
C CYS A 98 -9.83 -1.45 -6.18
N ALA A 99 -9.35 -1.99 -7.32
CA ALA A 99 -9.99 -1.83 -8.62
C ALA A 99 -11.38 -2.48 -8.71
N ALA A 100 -11.74 -3.33 -7.78
CA ALA A 100 -13.06 -3.94 -7.65
C ALA A 100 -14.02 -3.13 -6.76
N LEU A 101 -13.54 -2.12 -6.05
CA LEU A 101 -14.37 -1.25 -5.22
C LEU A 101 -15.22 -0.31 -6.11
N PRO A 102 -16.42 0.06 -5.66
CA PRO A 102 -17.25 1.01 -6.39
C PRO A 102 -16.58 2.39 -6.46
N GLY A 103 -16.80 3.12 -7.54
CA GLY A 103 -16.29 4.48 -7.72
C GLY A 103 -14.81 4.59 -8.08
N ILE A 104 -14.08 3.49 -8.17
CA ILE A 104 -12.64 3.51 -8.51
C ILE A 104 -12.43 3.70 -10.01
N ASP A 105 -11.71 4.75 -10.38
CA ASP A 105 -11.06 4.87 -11.68
C ASP A 105 -9.71 4.15 -11.64
N LYS A 106 -9.55 3.15 -12.52
CA LYS A 106 -8.35 2.31 -12.56
C LYS A 106 -7.08 3.06 -12.98
N ALA A 107 -7.22 4.12 -13.79
CA ALA A 107 -6.08 4.95 -14.20
C ALA A 107 -5.58 5.79 -13.02
N CYS A 108 -6.50 6.41 -12.28
CA CYS A 108 -6.17 7.17 -11.08
C CYS A 108 -5.60 6.28 -9.97
N LEU A 109 -6.17 5.08 -9.76
CA LEU A 109 -5.64 4.10 -8.80
C LEU A 109 -4.21 3.70 -9.16
N ARG A 110 -3.97 3.34 -10.43
CA ARG A 110 -2.64 3.00 -10.90
C ARG A 110 -1.65 4.14 -10.66
N ASP A 111 -2.04 5.37 -10.95
CA ASP A 111 -1.18 6.55 -10.80
C ASP A 111 -0.82 6.80 -9.32
N ALA A 112 -1.77 6.63 -8.40
CA ALA A 112 -1.50 6.70 -6.97
C ALA A 112 -0.48 5.62 -6.55
N MET A 113 -0.67 4.37 -6.98
CA MET A 113 0.26 3.29 -6.69
C MET A 113 1.64 3.48 -7.32
N VAL A 114 1.71 4.07 -8.50
CA VAL A 114 2.99 4.43 -9.15
C VAL A 114 3.73 5.47 -8.32
N ARG A 115 3.03 6.51 -7.83
CA ARG A 115 3.64 7.52 -6.96
C ARG A 115 4.16 6.92 -5.66
N ASP A 116 3.34 6.12 -4.99
CA ASP A 116 3.76 5.41 -3.77
C ASP A 116 5.01 4.53 -4.01
N ARG A 117 5.02 3.76 -5.10
CA ARG A 117 6.17 2.89 -5.43
C ARG A 117 7.42 3.68 -5.80
N LEU A 118 7.30 4.78 -6.51
CA LEU A 118 8.44 5.64 -6.82
C LEU A 118 8.97 6.36 -5.57
N ALA A 119 8.09 6.75 -4.63
CA ALA A 119 8.50 7.41 -3.39
C ALA A 119 9.22 6.46 -2.44
N THR A 120 8.84 5.19 -2.39
CA THR A 120 9.34 4.22 -1.38
C THR A 120 10.38 3.23 -1.92
N ASN A 121 10.60 3.17 -3.24
CA ASN A 121 11.54 2.25 -3.87
C ASN A 121 12.65 2.98 -4.62
N SER A 122 13.82 3.09 -4.01
CA SER A 122 14.99 3.77 -4.57
C SER A 122 15.57 3.15 -5.86
N THR A 123 15.02 2.04 -6.35
CA THR A 123 15.44 1.44 -7.62
C THR A 123 14.73 2.01 -8.84
N GLY A 124 13.61 2.71 -8.65
CA GLY A 124 12.72 3.17 -9.72
C GLY A 124 11.99 2.03 -10.44
N ARG A 125 12.06 0.80 -9.93
CA ARG A 125 11.45 -0.38 -10.52
C ARG A 125 9.98 -0.46 -10.11
N LEU A 126 9.10 -0.57 -11.08
CA LEU A 126 7.67 -0.78 -10.85
C LEU A 126 7.33 -2.27 -10.93
N PRO A 127 6.38 -2.77 -10.11
CA PRO A 127 5.77 -4.09 -10.28
C PRO A 127 5.09 -4.24 -11.64
N GLN A 128 5.00 -5.46 -12.14
CA GLN A 128 4.45 -5.74 -13.46
C GLN A 128 3.00 -5.23 -13.63
N CYS A 129 2.18 -5.30 -12.60
CA CYS A 129 0.80 -4.81 -12.61
C CYS A 129 0.67 -3.30 -12.86
N LEU A 130 1.75 -2.54 -12.64
CA LEU A 130 1.82 -1.09 -12.86
C LEU A 130 2.53 -0.70 -14.15
N HIS A 131 3.01 -1.65 -14.95
CA HIS A 131 3.69 -1.36 -16.20
C HIS A 131 2.73 -0.71 -17.22
N VAL A 132 3.30 0.12 -18.10
CA VAL A 132 2.59 0.63 -19.28
C VAL A 132 2.30 -0.54 -20.21
N THR A 133 1.03 -0.80 -20.47
CA THR A 133 0.59 -1.91 -21.33
C THR A 133 0.71 -1.59 -22.81
N ASP A 134 0.63 -0.31 -23.18
CA ASP A 134 0.83 0.15 -24.56
C ASP A 134 2.34 0.21 -24.89
N ALA A 135 2.74 -0.61 -25.84
CA ALA A 135 4.15 -0.72 -26.24
C ALA A 135 4.71 0.55 -26.91
N LEU A 136 3.85 1.37 -27.56
CA LEU A 136 4.29 2.64 -28.16
C LEU A 136 4.52 3.69 -27.07
N LEU A 137 3.59 3.82 -26.13
CA LEU A 137 3.75 4.69 -24.97
C LEU A 137 4.95 4.28 -24.11
N GLY A 138 5.13 2.99 -23.85
CA GLY A 138 6.29 2.48 -23.13
C GLY A 138 7.62 2.85 -23.79
N ARG A 139 7.70 2.75 -25.11
CA ARG A 139 8.90 3.20 -25.88
C ARG A 139 9.08 4.72 -25.81
N ALA A 140 8.01 5.50 -25.89
CA ALA A 140 8.08 6.95 -25.77
C ALA A 140 8.59 7.38 -24.40
N VAL A 141 8.08 6.81 -23.32
CA VAL A 141 8.54 7.07 -21.94
C VAL A 141 10.03 6.71 -21.80
N LYS A 142 10.45 5.58 -22.34
CA LYS A 142 11.86 5.15 -22.32
C LYS A 142 12.78 6.10 -23.08
N ARG A 143 12.34 6.61 -24.24
CA ARG A 143 13.07 7.63 -25.02
C ARG A 143 13.20 8.93 -24.24
N LEU A 144 12.13 9.41 -23.62
CA LEU A 144 12.16 10.61 -22.78
C LEU A 144 13.12 10.45 -21.60
N ALA A 145 13.13 9.29 -20.97
CA ALA A 145 14.04 8.98 -19.87
C ALA A 145 15.53 8.98 -20.28
N GLN A 146 15.81 8.65 -21.53
CA GLN A 146 17.17 8.59 -22.08
C GLN A 146 17.63 9.91 -22.71
N ASN A 147 16.73 10.84 -23.00
CA ASN A 147 17.06 12.09 -23.66
C ASN A 147 17.69 13.10 -22.68
N PRO A 148 18.94 13.55 -22.92
CA PRO A 148 19.61 14.51 -22.03
C PRO A 148 18.87 15.84 -21.88
N ALA A 149 18.08 16.25 -22.87
CA ALA A 149 17.32 17.50 -22.84
C ALA A 149 16.06 17.43 -21.95
N THR A 150 15.50 16.23 -21.75
CA THR A 150 14.30 16.01 -20.93
C THR A 150 14.60 15.28 -19.62
N ALA A 151 15.76 14.63 -19.54
CA ALA A 151 16.18 13.94 -18.34
C ALA A 151 16.81 14.92 -17.35
N PRO A 152 16.49 14.85 -16.05
CA PRO A 152 17.26 15.59 -15.06
C PRO A 152 18.72 15.16 -15.09
N LEU A 153 19.59 15.97 -14.58
CA LEU A 153 21.04 15.93 -14.61
C LEU A 153 21.70 14.58 -14.94
N PRO A 154 22.71 14.52 -15.83
CA PRO A 154 23.45 13.30 -16.14
C PRO A 154 24.06 12.65 -14.88
N GLY A 155 23.99 11.33 -14.78
CA GLY A 155 24.56 10.61 -13.64
C GLY A 155 23.65 10.47 -12.40
N VAL A 156 22.52 11.16 -12.37
CA VAL A 156 21.55 11.05 -11.27
C VAL A 156 20.77 9.73 -11.37
N ARG A 157 20.71 8.97 -10.28
CA ARG A 157 19.87 7.79 -10.17
C ARG A 157 18.39 8.21 -10.09
N ARG A 158 17.58 7.73 -11.01
CA ARG A 158 16.21 8.17 -11.17
C ARG A 158 15.24 7.04 -11.47
N GLY A 159 14.01 7.19 -10.99
CA GLY A 159 12.84 6.48 -11.48
C GLY A 159 12.09 7.29 -12.52
N VAL A 160 11.43 6.61 -13.44
CA VAL A 160 10.61 7.25 -14.49
C VAL A 160 9.31 6.48 -14.62
N ALA A 161 8.18 7.18 -14.70
CA ALA A 161 6.88 6.58 -14.99
C ALA A 161 5.96 7.53 -15.75
N LEU A 162 5.02 6.94 -16.50
CA LEU A 162 3.90 7.64 -17.10
C LEU A 162 2.70 7.57 -16.15
N LEU A 163 2.11 8.71 -15.83
CA LEU A 163 0.81 8.82 -15.17
C LEU A 163 -0.27 8.86 -16.24
N TYR A 164 -1.30 8.01 -16.09
CA TYR A 164 -2.37 7.87 -17.08
C TYR A 164 -3.42 8.98 -16.97
N GLY A 165 -3.80 9.35 -15.74
CA GLY A 165 -4.81 10.37 -15.50
C GLY A 165 -4.40 11.74 -16.00
N THR A 166 -3.14 12.14 -15.78
CA THR A 166 -2.61 13.44 -16.21
C THR A 166 -1.86 13.38 -17.54
N ARG A 167 -1.57 12.19 -18.06
CA ARG A 167 -0.72 11.93 -19.24
C ARG A 167 0.68 12.56 -19.12
N GLN A 168 1.19 12.67 -17.91
CA GLN A 168 2.49 13.23 -17.60
C GLN A 168 3.53 12.16 -17.34
N VAL A 169 4.76 12.42 -17.77
CA VAL A 169 5.90 11.60 -17.38
C VAL A 169 6.51 12.23 -16.14
N VAL A 170 6.61 11.45 -15.06
CA VAL A 170 7.22 11.85 -13.81
C VAL A 170 8.62 11.25 -13.69
N PHE A 171 9.52 12.04 -13.11
CA PHE A 171 10.90 11.64 -12.81
C PHE A 171 11.11 11.78 -11.31
N VAL A 172 11.78 10.81 -10.71
CA VAL A 172 12.16 10.85 -9.29
C VAL A 172 13.68 10.78 -9.19
N ASP A 173 14.26 11.73 -8.46
CA ASP A 173 15.68 11.76 -8.14
C ASP A 173 15.93 11.06 -6.81
N TYR A 174 16.64 9.94 -6.83
CA TYR A 174 16.99 9.17 -5.63
C TYR A 174 18.36 9.55 -5.03
N THR A 175 19.01 10.58 -5.54
CA THR A 175 20.26 11.12 -4.95
C THR A 175 19.99 12.11 -3.83
N GLN A 176 18.78 12.68 -3.80
CA GLN A 176 18.35 13.59 -2.76
C GLN A 176 17.25 12.95 -1.92
N LYS A 177 17.37 13.08 -0.62
CA LYS A 177 16.31 12.68 0.31
C LYS A 177 15.30 13.80 0.47
N ASN A 178 14.04 13.43 0.68
CA ASN A 178 13.03 14.40 1.05
C ASN A 178 13.40 15.02 2.41
N PRO A 179 13.49 16.36 2.53
CA PRO A 179 13.89 17.00 3.78
C PRO A 179 12.84 16.81 4.91
N VAL A 180 11.62 16.42 4.57
CA VAL A 180 10.53 16.24 5.54
C VAL A 180 10.33 14.77 5.91
N THR A 181 10.46 13.86 4.96
CA THR A 181 10.16 12.42 5.16
C THR A 181 11.39 11.52 5.19
N GLY A 182 12.55 12.02 4.87
CA GLY A 182 13.82 11.30 4.88
C GLY A 182 14.21 10.63 3.55
#